data_b9f257d6eff7f696f72e8f1b8c785e15
#
_entry.id   b9f257d6eff7f696f72e8f1b8c785e15
#
_cell.length_a   1.000
_cell.length_b   1.000
_cell.length_c   1.000
_cell.angle_alpha   90.00
_cell.angle_beta   90.00
_cell.angle_gamma   90.00
#
_symmetry.space_group_name_H-M   'P 1'
#
loop_
_entity.id
_entity.type
_entity.pdbx_description
1 polymer ?
#
loop_
_entity_poly.entity_id
_entity_poly.type
_entity_poly.pdbx_seq_one_letter_code
_entity_poly.pdbx_strand_id
1 'polypeptide(L)'
;MKRPMVRKFGKNKTMESLKKARSLYKQMIEKTEDIGANNPMSGNIYLGYVFMAVCRAGDFKIDDFKEVIVEFLNNKLINKAISRFDLNNPKDMEKFAGQMYKMREWADKYQKYKNNTWDFNFDKNLHKDGFYYHFTRCPMEKFAGENGYLDLLPLCCDVDHIVFEKRKAVLHRKQTLASGGEICDYWIVGDKTKNPM
;
A
#
# COMPACT_ATOMS: atom_id res chain seq x y z
N MET A 1 -5.69 -13.40 -6.85
CA MET A 1 -6.43 -12.38 -7.64
C MET A 1 -7.28 -12.94 -8.80
N LYS A 2 -6.83 -13.95 -9.57
CA LYS A 2 -7.58 -14.50 -10.74
C LYS A 2 -9.02 -14.91 -10.42
N ARG A 3 -9.28 -15.63 -9.32
CA ARG A 3 -10.65 -16.10 -8.97
C ARG A 3 -11.63 -14.94 -8.73
N PRO A 4 -11.31 -13.93 -7.90
CA PRO A 4 -12.13 -12.73 -7.75
C PRO A 4 -12.43 -12.04 -9.10
N MET A 5 -11.42 -11.86 -9.94
CA MET A 5 -11.60 -11.24 -11.26
C MET A 5 -12.55 -12.03 -12.16
N VAL A 6 -12.45 -13.37 -12.16
CA VAL A 6 -13.37 -14.21 -12.97
C VAL A 6 -14.81 -14.05 -12.50
N ARG A 7 -15.04 -13.93 -11.19
CA ARG A 7 -16.40 -13.69 -10.65
C ARG A 7 -16.94 -12.32 -11.05
N LYS A 8 -16.11 -11.27 -10.96
CA LYS A 8 -16.53 -9.88 -11.23
C LYS A 8 -16.63 -9.58 -12.73
N PHE A 9 -15.66 -10.02 -13.53
CA PHE A 9 -15.50 -9.59 -14.93
C PHE A 9 -15.68 -10.71 -15.98
N GLY A 10 -15.90 -11.95 -15.55
CA GLY A 10 -15.98 -13.11 -16.42
C GLY A 10 -14.62 -13.69 -16.84
N LYS A 11 -14.64 -14.95 -17.27
CA LYS A 11 -13.40 -15.73 -17.57
C LYS A 11 -12.59 -15.14 -18.73
N ASN A 12 -13.27 -14.83 -19.86
CA ASN A 12 -12.57 -14.37 -21.06
C ASN A 12 -11.87 -13.03 -20.85
N LYS A 13 -12.60 -12.02 -20.35
CA LYS A 13 -12.04 -10.70 -20.05
C LYS A 13 -10.90 -10.79 -19.04
N THR A 14 -11.04 -11.61 -17.99
CA THR A 14 -9.97 -11.84 -17.01
C THR A 14 -8.72 -12.42 -17.64
N MET A 15 -8.83 -13.45 -18.47
CA MET A 15 -7.66 -14.10 -19.07
C MET A 15 -6.93 -13.18 -20.03
N GLU A 16 -7.66 -12.41 -20.84
CA GLU A 16 -7.09 -11.41 -21.74
C GLU A 16 -6.37 -10.30 -20.97
N SER A 17 -7.03 -9.73 -19.94
CA SER A 17 -6.45 -8.69 -19.09
C SER A 17 -5.17 -9.17 -18.40
N LEU A 18 -5.16 -10.38 -17.84
CA LEU A 18 -3.95 -10.92 -17.19
C LEU A 18 -2.81 -11.17 -18.18
N LYS A 19 -3.12 -11.52 -19.44
CA LYS A 19 -2.09 -11.65 -20.50
C LYS A 19 -1.48 -10.28 -20.82
N LYS A 20 -2.30 -9.25 -21.05
CA LYS A 20 -1.83 -7.87 -21.30
C LYS A 20 -1.10 -7.29 -20.10
N ALA A 21 -1.60 -7.53 -18.86
CA ALA A 21 -1.00 -7.05 -17.65
C ALA A 21 0.44 -7.54 -17.43
N ARG A 22 0.78 -8.75 -17.86
CA ARG A 22 2.17 -9.25 -17.77
C ARG A 22 3.14 -8.39 -18.57
N SER A 23 2.76 -7.96 -19.76
CA SER A 23 3.60 -7.09 -20.58
C SER A 23 3.73 -5.69 -19.96
N LEU A 24 2.61 -5.11 -19.48
CA LEU A 24 2.64 -3.82 -18.80
C LEU A 24 3.48 -3.86 -17.52
N TYR A 25 3.30 -4.89 -16.70
CA TYR A 25 4.10 -5.06 -15.48
C TYR A 25 5.60 -5.16 -15.79
N LYS A 26 5.98 -5.91 -16.83
CA LYS A 26 7.38 -5.99 -17.27
C LYS A 26 7.91 -4.60 -17.66
N GLN A 27 7.16 -3.83 -18.44
CA GLN A 27 7.52 -2.46 -18.81
C GLN A 27 7.65 -1.54 -17.58
N MET A 28 6.76 -1.70 -16.59
CA MET A 28 6.85 -0.94 -15.34
C MET A 28 8.14 -1.26 -14.58
N ILE A 29 8.51 -2.54 -14.50
CA ILE A 29 9.76 -2.96 -13.85
C ILE A 29 10.99 -2.42 -14.61
N GLU A 30 10.98 -2.47 -15.94
CA GLU A 30 12.08 -1.95 -16.78
C GLU A 30 12.27 -0.43 -16.63
N LYS A 31 11.19 0.31 -16.34
CA LYS A 31 11.22 1.75 -16.09
C LYS A 31 11.50 2.11 -14.62
N THR A 32 11.43 1.14 -13.73
CA THR A 32 11.67 1.38 -12.31
C THR A 32 13.15 1.60 -12.06
N GLU A 33 13.50 2.73 -11.45
CA GLU A 33 14.86 2.96 -10.98
C GLU A 33 15.24 1.93 -9.90
N ASP A 34 16.55 1.75 -9.69
CA ASP A 34 17.05 0.84 -8.65
C ASP A 34 16.50 1.22 -7.27
N ILE A 35 15.66 0.38 -6.71
CA ILE A 35 15.06 0.55 -5.38
C ILE A 35 15.88 -0.09 -4.26
N GLY A 36 17.00 -0.72 -4.61
CA GLY A 36 17.90 -1.41 -3.68
C GLY A 36 17.57 -2.88 -3.48
N ALA A 37 18.60 -3.72 -3.64
CA ALA A 37 18.53 -5.10 -3.19
C ALA A 37 18.27 -5.14 -1.68
N ASN A 38 17.40 -6.02 -1.22
CA ASN A 38 17.01 -6.14 0.19
C ASN A 38 16.22 -4.93 0.76
N ASN A 39 15.61 -4.11 -0.11
CA ASN A 39 14.68 -3.08 0.34
C ASN A 39 13.46 -3.74 1.01
N PRO A 40 13.22 -3.53 2.31
CA PRO A 40 12.12 -4.18 3.02
C PRO A 40 10.73 -3.74 2.53
N MET A 41 10.67 -2.65 1.75
CA MET A 41 9.43 -2.07 1.21
C MET A 41 9.20 -2.47 -0.26
N SER A 42 10.14 -3.16 -0.91
CA SER A 42 10.05 -3.54 -2.33
C SER A 42 8.78 -4.31 -2.67
N GLY A 43 8.32 -5.18 -1.76
CA GLY A 43 7.09 -5.94 -1.94
C GLY A 43 5.85 -5.07 -2.12
N ASN A 44 5.77 -3.92 -1.43
CA ASN A 44 4.65 -2.98 -1.56
C ASN A 44 4.67 -2.29 -2.93
N ILE A 45 5.86 -1.90 -3.42
CA ILE A 45 6.03 -1.30 -4.76
C ILE A 45 5.57 -2.27 -5.84
N TYR A 46 6.10 -3.49 -5.83
CA TYR A 46 5.79 -4.49 -6.85
C TYR A 46 4.33 -4.96 -6.81
N LEU A 47 3.73 -5.07 -5.62
CA LEU A 47 2.30 -5.38 -5.51
C LEU A 47 1.43 -4.25 -6.06
N GLY A 48 1.78 -3.00 -5.79
CA GLY A 48 1.10 -1.84 -6.35
C GLY A 48 1.16 -1.83 -7.88
N TYR A 49 2.32 -2.14 -8.46
CA TYR A 49 2.46 -2.27 -9.92
C TYR A 49 1.58 -3.37 -10.48
N VAL A 50 1.43 -4.51 -9.79
CA VAL A 50 0.49 -5.57 -10.21
C VAL A 50 -0.94 -5.05 -10.25
N PHE A 51 -1.37 -4.28 -9.24
CA PHE A 51 -2.72 -3.72 -9.22
C PHE A 51 -2.93 -2.74 -10.37
N MET A 52 -2.02 -1.79 -10.56
CA MET A 52 -2.09 -0.81 -11.64
C MET A 52 -2.04 -1.47 -13.02
N ALA A 53 -1.12 -2.42 -13.24
CA ALA A 53 -0.99 -3.13 -14.52
C ALA A 53 -2.25 -3.93 -14.88
N VAL A 54 -2.85 -4.62 -13.92
CA VAL A 54 -4.05 -5.43 -14.16
C VAL A 54 -5.28 -4.54 -14.40
N CYS A 55 -5.44 -3.48 -13.61
CA CYS A 55 -6.53 -2.52 -13.79
C CYS A 55 -6.46 -1.86 -15.17
N ARG A 56 -5.31 -1.33 -15.54
CA ARG A 56 -5.05 -0.69 -16.85
C ARG A 56 -5.26 -1.67 -18.00
N ALA A 57 -4.71 -2.87 -17.92
CA ALA A 57 -4.80 -3.88 -18.99
C ALA A 57 -6.22 -4.34 -19.28
N GLY A 58 -7.10 -4.31 -18.29
CA GLY A 58 -8.49 -4.72 -18.41
C GLY A 58 -9.44 -3.56 -18.65
N ASP A 59 -8.94 -2.34 -18.65
CA ASP A 59 -9.76 -1.12 -18.68
C ASP A 59 -10.90 -1.21 -17.63
N PHE A 60 -10.51 -1.58 -16.40
CA PHE A 60 -11.47 -1.73 -15.31
C PHE A 60 -11.71 -0.40 -14.62
N LYS A 61 -12.97 -0.14 -14.24
CA LYS A 61 -13.28 0.96 -13.34
C LYS A 61 -12.59 0.72 -12.00
N ILE A 62 -12.03 1.77 -11.41
CA ILE A 62 -11.27 1.71 -10.16
C ILE A 62 -12.10 1.06 -9.05
N ASP A 63 -13.35 1.48 -8.86
CA ASP A 63 -14.20 0.97 -7.80
C ASP A 63 -14.52 -0.52 -7.96
N ASP A 64 -14.83 -0.97 -9.19
CA ASP A 64 -15.02 -2.39 -9.48
C ASP A 64 -13.76 -3.21 -9.20
N PHE A 65 -12.59 -2.64 -9.49
CA PHE A 65 -11.31 -3.34 -9.26
C PHE A 65 -10.90 -3.32 -7.78
N LYS A 66 -11.27 -2.28 -7.01
CA LYS A 66 -11.13 -2.26 -5.55
C LYS A 66 -11.87 -3.42 -4.90
N GLU A 67 -13.09 -3.75 -5.33
CA GLU A 67 -13.82 -4.91 -4.82
C GLU A 67 -13.04 -6.22 -5.07
N VAL A 68 -12.41 -6.37 -6.23
CA VAL A 68 -11.53 -7.51 -6.54
C VAL A 68 -10.34 -7.57 -5.60
N ILE A 69 -9.72 -6.43 -5.28
CA ILE A 69 -8.60 -6.35 -4.33
C ILE A 69 -9.06 -6.74 -2.92
N VAL A 70 -10.20 -6.21 -2.46
CA VAL A 70 -10.79 -6.58 -1.15
C VAL A 70 -11.00 -8.08 -1.06
N GLU A 71 -11.62 -8.68 -2.07
CA GLU A 71 -11.85 -10.13 -2.10
C GLU A 71 -10.54 -10.93 -2.14
N PHE A 72 -9.54 -10.45 -2.87
CA PHE A 72 -8.20 -11.04 -2.89
C PHE A 72 -7.55 -11.02 -1.52
N LEU A 73 -7.63 -9.91 -0.79
CA LEU A 73 -7.08 -9.75 0.56
C LEU A 73 -7.86 -10.58 1.60
N ASN A 74 -9.12 -10.95 1.31
CA ASN A 74 -9.93 -11.85 2.12
C ASN A 74 -9.59 -13.34 1.92
N ASN A 75 -8.69 -13.68 0.98
CA ASN A 75 -8.20 -15.05 0.87
C ASN A 75 -7.61 -15.51 2.20
N LYS A 76 -7.96 -16.74 2.64
CA LYS A 76 -7.61 -17.27 3.96
C LYS A 76 -6.13 -17.14 4.32
N LEU A 77 -5.22 -17.42 3.37
CA LEU A 77 -3.77 -17.36 3.61
C LEU A 77 -3.29 -15.90 3.69
N ILE A 78 -3.77 -15.05 2.79
CA ILE A 78 -3.40 -13.63 2.74
C ILE A 78 -3.93 -12.92 3.99
N ASN A 79 -5.22 -13.14 4.31
CA ASN A 79 -5.85 -12.57 5.49
C ASN A 79 -5.10 -12.97 6.77
N LYS A 80 -4.73 -14.26 6.93
CA LYS A 80 -3.95 -14.73 8.07
C LYS A 80 -2.58 -14.03 8.16
N ALA A 81 -1.92 -13.77 7.04
CA ALA A 81 -0.65 -13.07 7.03
C ALA A 81 -0.79 -11.58 7.42
N ILE A 82 -1.86 -10.92 6.95
CA ILE A 82 -2.13 -9.51 7.26
C ILE A 82 -2.56 -9.35 8.71
N SER A 83 -3.48 -10.19 9.20
CA SER A 83 -4.08 -10.10 10.53
C SER A 83 -3.22 -10.68 11.67
N ARG A 84 -1.91 -10.86 11.42
CA ARG A 84 -0.97 -11.39 12.44
C ARG A 84 -0.77 -10.45 13.64
N PHE A 85 -1.08 -9.17 13.50
CA PHE A 85 -1.07 -8.18 14.56
C PHE A 85 -2.50 -7.84 14.96
N ASP A 86 -2.75 -7.76 16.26
CA ASP A 86 -3.94 -7.14 16.85
C ASP A 86 -3.53 -5.77 17.41
N LEU A 87 -3.78 -4.70 16.69
CA LEU A 87 -3.30 -3.36 17.08
C LEU A 87 -4.08 -2.74 18.26
N ASN A 88 -5.05 -3.45 18.84
CA ASN A 88 -5.54 -3.15 20.18
C ASN A 88 -4.59 -3.66 21.28
N ASN A 89 -3.68 -4.60 20.95
CA ASN A 89 -2.70 -5.09 21.89
C ASN A 89 -1.46 -4.17 21.88
N PRO A 90 -1.08 -3.55 23.01
CA PRO A 90 0.07 -2.66 23.06
C PRO A 90 1.38 -3.29 22.56
N LYS A 91 1.60 -4.58 22.87
CA LYS A 91 2.80 -5.30 22.39
C LYS A 91 2.84 -5.47 20.87
N ASP A 92 1.67 -5.66 20.24
CA ASP A 92 1.62 -5.80 18.79
C ASP A 92 1.71 -4.43 18.11
N MET A 93 1.15 -3.38 18.71
CA MET A 93 1.35 -1.99 18.27
C MET A 93 2.84 -1.61 18.35
N GLU A 94 3.53 -1.94 19.44
CA GLU A 94 4.98 -1.71 19.59
C GLU A 94 5.80 -2.46 18.53
N LYS A 95 5.48 -3.74 18.28
CA LYS A 95 6.13 -4.52 17.21
C LYS A 95 5.88 -3.92 15.83
N PHE A 96 4.67 -3.45 15.57
CA PHE A 96 4.33 -2.75 14.32
C PHE A 96 5.14 -1.46 14.19
N ALA A 97 5.16 -0.61 15.21
CA ALA A 97 5.97 0.61 15.24
C ALA A 97 7.47 0.31 15.02
N GLY A 98 7.99 -0.75 15.69
CA GLY A 98 9.36 -1.21 15.50
C GLY A 98 9.69 -1.63 14.07
N GLN A 99 8.71 -2.16 13.31
CA GLN A 99 8.92 -2.43 11.88
C GLN A 99 9.04 -1.13 11.08
N MET A 100 8.24 -0.10 11.39
CA MET A 100 8.33 1.19 10.71
C MET A 100 9.66 1.88 10.99
N TYR A 101 10.16 1.81 12.24
CA TYR A 101 11.50 2.32 12.57
C TYR A 101 12.62 1.60 11.81
N LYS A 102 12.56 0.28 11.67
CA LYS A 102 13.54 -0.49 10.87
C LYS A 102 13.51 -0.12 9.38
N MET A 103 12.33 0.18 8.84
CA MET A 103 12.20 0.67 7.46
C MET A 103 12.86 2.05 7.31
N ARG A 104 12.69 2.94 8.28
CA ARG A 104 13.38 4.23 8.34
C ARG A 104 14.90 4.05 8.41
N GLU A 105 15.39 3.21 9.32
CA GLU A 105 16.82 2.91 9.46
C GLU A 105 17.43 2.40 8.16
N TRP A 106 16.71 1.53 7.44
CA TRP A 106 17.15 1.07 6.13
C TRP A 106 17.24 2.22 5.11
N ALA A 107 16.21 3.05 5.03
CA ALA A 107 16.17 4.20 4.12
C ALA A 107 17.29 5.21 4.44
N ASP A 108 17.54 5.47 5.71
CA ASP A 108 18.62 6.36 6.16
C ASP A 108 20.01 5.80 5.88
N LYS A 109 20.19 4.48 6.03
CA LYS A 109 21.46 3.80 5.74
C LYS A 109 21.80 3.78 4.25
N TYR A 110 20.80 3.64 3.39
CA TYR A 110 21.00 3.46 1.95
C TYR A 110 20.57 4.71 1.16
N GLN A 111 21.20 5.85 1.44
CA GLN A 111 20.88 7.16 0.87
C GLN A 111 20.86 7.22 -0.67
N LYS A 112 21.60 6.35 -1.34
CA LYS A 112 21.58 6.26 -2.81
C LYS A 112 20.20 5.90 -3.38
N TYR A 113 19.33 5.26 -2.58
CA TYR A 113 17.97 4.90 -2.97
C TYR A 113 16.91 5.87 -2.43
N LYS A 114 17.33 6.98 -1.84
CA LYS A 114 16.43 7.90 -1.14
C LYS A 114 15.26 8.39 -1.99
N ASN A 115 15.46 8.61 -3.30
CA ASN A 115 14.41 9.07 -4.20
C ASN A 115 13.42 7.97 -4.63
N ASN A 116 13.76 6.71 -4.38
CA ASN A 116 13.02 5.53 -4.81
C ASN A 116 12.50 4.71 -3.62
N THR A 117 12.41 5.33 -2.45
CA THR A 117 11.83 4.74 -1.24
C THR A 117 11.04 5.77 -0.45
N TRP A 118 10.19 5.32 0.47
CA TRP A 118 9.47 6.20 1.40
C TRP A 118 10.43 6.81 2.42
N ASP A 119 10.17 8.03 2.82
CA ASP A 119 10.79 8.69 3.95
C ASP A 119 9.85 8.61 5.17
N PHE A 120 10.20 7.83 6.15
CA PHE A 120 9.40 7.70 7.36
C PHE A 120 9.71 8.85 8.32
N ASN A 121 8.70 9.67 8.62
CA ASN A 121 8.78 10.74 9.61
C ASN A 121 7.84 10.41 10.77
N PHE A 122 8.34 10.56 11.99
CA PHE A 122 7.61 10.22 13.22
C PHE A 122 7.45 11.44 14.10
N ASP A 123 6.23 11.68 14.58
CA ASP A 123 5.95 12.64 15.64
C ASP A 123 5.20 11.95 16.76
N LYS A 124 5.89 11.67 17.86
CA LYS A 124 5.34 10.96 19.02
C LYS A 124 4.42 11.83 19.87
N ASN A 125 4.42 13.15 19.65
CA ASN A 125 3.67 14.11 20.47
C ASN A 125 2.41 14.61 19.76
N LEU A 126 2.23 14.27 18.46
CA LEU A 126 1.09 14.76 17.68
C LEU A 126 -0.23 14.16 18.16
N HIS A 127 -0.20 12.90 18.58
CA HIS A 127 -1.37 12.18 19.09
C HIS A 127 -1.02 11.43 20.38
N LYS A 128 -1.97 11.37 21.31
CA LYS A 128 -1.79 10.62 22.57
C LYS A 128 -2.01 9.13 22.40
N ASP A 129 -2.91 8.75 21.49
CA ASP A 129 -3.30 7.37 21.26
C ASP A 129 -2.75 6.84 19.95
N GLY A 130 -2.43 5.54 19.93
CA GLY A 130 -2.03 4.84 18.74
C GLY A 130 -0.59 5.10 18.31
N PHE A 131 -0.38 5.09 17.00
CA PHE A 131 0.95 5.30 16.39
C PHE A 131 0.80 6.20 15.17
N TYR A 132 1.64 7.25 15.11
CA TYR A 132 1.65 8.21 14.01
C TYR A 132 2.97 8.20 13.26
N TYR A 133 2.87 8.22 11.94
CA TYR A 133 3.98 8.54 11.04
C TYR A 133 3.43 9.18 9.76
N HIS A 134 4.30 9.81 8.99
CA HIS A 134 3.96 10.34 7.69
C HIS A 134 5.10 10.21 6.69
N PHE A 135 4.76 10.32 5.41
CA PHE A 135 5.70 10.39 4.30
C PHE A 135 5.59 11.76 3.63
N THR A 136 6.74 12.37 3.30
CA THR A 136 6.82 13.54 2.40
C THR A 136 7.24 13.11 0.99
N ARG A 137 7.54 11.82 0.82
CA ARG A 137 7.94 11.22 -0.46
C ARG A 137 7.38 9.81 -0.58
N CYS A 138 6.79 9.52 -1.75
CA CYS A 138 6.26 8.21 -2.07
C CYS A 138 6.82 7.73 -3.42
N PRO A 139 7.56 6.61 -3.47
CA PRO A 139 8.10 6.08 -4.73
C PRO A 139 7.00 5.64 -5.71
N MET A 140 5.83 5.26 -5.20
CA MET A 140 4.68 4.89 -6.01
C MET A 140 4.06 6.11 -6.70
N GLU A 141 3.95 7.24 -5.99
CA GLU A 141 3.45 8.50 -6.53
C GLU A 141 4.42 9.04 -7.59
N LYS A 142 5.73 9.09 -7.30
CA LYS A 142 6.76 9.46 -8.26
C LYS A 142 6.65 8.64 -9.54
N PHE A 143 6.68 7.30 -9.41
CA PHE A 143 6.59 6.41 -10.57
C PHE A 143 5.29 6.62 -11.37
N ALA A 144 4.16 6.73 -10.68
CA ALA A 144 2.85 6.89 -11.29
C ALA A 144 2.75 8.24 -12.04
N GLY A 145 3.30 9.32 -11.47
CA GLY A 145 3.37 10.62 -12.11
C GLY A 145 4.20 10.62 -13.39
N GLU A 146 5.40 10.05 -13.33
CA GLU A 146 6.32 9.98 -14.46
C GLU A 146 5.84 9.06 -15.60
N ASN A 147 4.97 8.08 -15.30
CA ASN A 147 4.57 7.04 -16.25
C ASN A 147 3.07 7.03 -16.60
N GLY A 148 2.28 8.02 -16.15
CA GLY A 148 0.87 8.14 -16.49
C GLY A 148 -0.05 7.15 -15.80
N TYR A 149 0.21 6.84 -14.52
CA TYR A 149 -0.59 5.94 -13.67
C TYR A 149 -1.18 6.62 -12.43
N LEU A 150 -1.12 7.95 -12.32
CA LEU A 150 -1.64 8.68 -11.15
C LEU A 150 -3.12 8.39 -10.88
N ASP A 151 -3.92 8.25 -11.93
CA ASP A 151 -5.34 7.90 -11.83
C ASP A 151 -5.59 6.53 -11.17
N LEU A 152 -4.61 5.62 -11.20
CA LEU A 152 -4.71 4.29 -10.59
C LEU A 152 -4.10 4.22 -9.17
N LEU A 153 -3.44 5.26 -8.73
CA LEU A 153 -2.76 5.26 -7.42
C LEU A 153 -3.73 5.07 -6.23
N PRO A 154 -5.00 5.53 -6.29
CA PRO A 154 -5.98 5.22 -5.25
C PRO A 154 -6.17 3.71 -4.99
N LEU A 155 -5.94 2.83 -6.00
CA LEU A 155 -5.95 1.38 -5.80
C LEU A 155 -4.90 0.91 -4.77
N CYS A 156 -3.79 1.63 -4.65
CA CYS A 156 -2.72 1.31 -3.70
C CYS A 156 -2.95 1.99 -2.35
N CYS A 157 -3.34 3.27 -2.36
CA CYS A 157 -3.54 4.06 -1.15
C CYS A 157 -4.72 3.56 -0.31
N ASP A 158 -5.84 3.17 -0.94
CA ASP A 158 -7.04 2.75 -0.22
C ASP A 158 -6.90 1.34 0.40
N VAL A 159 -5.98 0.52 -0.13
CA VAL A 159 -5.66 -0.80 0.45
C VAL A 159 -5.15 -0.70 1.89
N ASP A 160 -4.51 0.42 2.26
CA ASP A 160 -4.02 0.63 3.62
C ASP A 160 -5.15 0.57 4.65
N HIS A 161 -6.30 1.19 4.36
CA HIS A 161 -7.47 1.14 5.25
C HIS A 161 -7.92 -0.31 5.49
N ILE A 162 -7.99 -1.13 4.45
CA ILE A 162 -8.36 -2.54 4.52
C ILE A 162 -7.34 -3.34 5.34
N VAL A 163 -6.05 -3.06 5.14
CA VAL A 163 -4.96 -3.74 5.87
C VAL A 163 -5.04 -3.42 7.36
N PHE A 164 -5.29 -2.16 7.75
CA PHE A 164 -5.41 -1.78 9.15
C PHE A 164 -6.70 -2.31 9.79
N GLU A 165 -7.83 -2.31 9.08
CA GLU A 165 -9.06 -2.97 9.55
C GLU A 165 -8.82 -4.44 9.90
N LYS A 166 -8.12 -5.19 9.03
CA LYS A 166 -7.75 -6.60 9.31
C LYS A 166 -6.82 -6.77 10.51
N ARG A 167 -6.12 -5.73 10.91
CA ARG A 167 -5.28 -5.65 12.12
C ARG A 167 -6.03 -5.09 13.33
N LYS A 168 -7.36 -4.96 13.23
CA LYS A 168 -8.24 -4.40 14.24
C LYS A 168 -7.84 -2.97 14.63
N ALA A 169 -7.59 -2.15 13.62
CA ALA A 169 -7.24 -0.75 13.79
C ALA A 169 -7.96 0.12 12.77
N VAL A 170 -8.10 1.38 13.11
CA VAL A 170 -8.57 2.44 12.23
C VAL A 170 -7.38 3.26 11.77
N LEU A 171 -7.26 3.45 10.46
CA LEU A 171 -6.34 4.41 9.87
C LEU A 171 -7.06 5.76 9.74
N HIS A 172 -6.65 6.73 10.54
CA HIS A 172 -7.03 8.13 10.34
C HIS A 172 -6.04 8.77 9.37
N ARG A 173 -6.54 9.24 8.24
CA ARG A 173 -5.75 9.87 7.17
C ARG A 173 -6.52 11.07 6.65
N LYS A 174 -5.88 12.23 6.62
CA LYS A 174 -6.45 13.48 6.12
C LYS A 174 -6.03 13.78 4.68
N GLN A 175 -4.82 13.36 4.31
CA GLN A 175 -4.25 13.65 3.01
C GLN A 175 -3.30 12.56 2.51
N THR A 176 -3.07 12.53 1.21
CA THR A 176 -2.05 11.71 0.56
C THR A 176 -1.33 12.53 -0.50
N LEU A 177 -0.07 12.18 -0.78
CA LEU A 177 0.66 12.73 -1.93
C LEU A 177 -0.08 12.45 -3.24
N ALA A 178 -0.71 11.28 -3.34
CA ALA A 178 -1.52 10.90 -4.50
C ALA A 178 -2.72 11.79 -4.77
N SER A 179 -3.26 12.44 -3.73
CA SER A 179 -4.39 13.38 -3.83
C SER A 179 -3.93 14.85 -3.88
N GLY A 180 -2.64 15.10 -4.07
CA GLY A 180 -2.06 16.45 -4.11
C GLY A 180 -1.79 17.06 -2.74
N GLY A 181 -1.84 16.29 -1.67
CA GLY A 181 -1.43 16.70 -0.33
C GLY A 181 0.09 16.81 -0.21
N GLU A 182 0.56 17.52 0.81
CA GLU A 182 2.00 17.69 1.10
C GLU A 182 2.62 16.44 1.74
N ILE A 183 1.80 15.61 2.38
CA ILE A 183 2.22 14.38 3.06
C ILE A 183 1.21 13.24 2.82
N CYS A 184 1.64 12.01 3.04
CA CYS A 184 0.74 10.90 3.35
C CYS A 184 0.76 10.70 4.86
N ASP A 185 -0.30 11.08 5.57
CA ASP A 185 -0.39 10.94 7.01
C ASP A 185 -1.00 9.59 7.41
N TYR A 186 -0.45 8.98 8.45
CA TYR A 186 -0.86 7.69 9.00
C TYR A 186 -0.98 7.79 10.51
N TRP A 187 -2.18 8.03 10.99
CA TRP A 187 -2.49 7.88 12.40
C TRP A 187 -3.30 6.60 12.61
N ILE A 188 -2.70 5.63 13.28
CA ILE A 188 -3.23 4.27 13.41
C ILE A 188 -3.60 4.04 14.87
N VAL A 189 -4.87 3.75 15.11
CA VAL A 189 -5.40 3.52 16.46
C VAL A 189 -6.15 2.19 16.47
N GLY A 190 -6.03 1.43 17.56
CA GLY A 190 -6.84 0.22 17.74
C GLY A 190 -8.34 0.51 17.67
N ASP A 191 -9.11 -0.32 17.00
CA ASP A 191 -10.55 -0.11 16.72
C ASP A 191 -11.44 -0.08 17.98
N LYS A 192 -10.90 -0.48 19.14
CA LYS A 192 -11.57 -0.43 20.45
C LYS A 192 -11.31 0.88 21.20
N THR A 193 -10.41 1.73 20.74
CA THR A 193 -10.10 3.01 21.37
C THR A 193 -11.27 3.98 21.14
N LYS A 194 -11.90 4.42 22.23
CA LYS A 194 -13.00 5.39 22.16
C LYS A 194 -12.43 6.80 22.17
N ASN A 195 -12.93 7.66 21.24
CA ASN A 195 -12.54 9.08 21.14
C ASN A 195 -11.01 9.29 21.18
N PRO A 196 -10.26 8.74 20.22
CA PRO A 196 -8.81 8.88 20.21
C PRO A 196 -8.39 10.36 20.09
N MET A 197 -7.30 10.72 20.76
CA MET A 197 -6.76 12.09 20.84
C MET A 197 -5.33 12.19 20.32
#